data_3192928fbd44e7c3de39bd2c5c2145d0
#
_entry.id   3192928fbd44e7c3de39bd2c5c2145d0
#
_cell.length_a   1.000
_cell.length_b   1.000
_cell.length_c   1.000
_cell.angle_alpha   90.00
_cell.angle_beta   90.00
_cell.angle_gamma   90.00
#
_symmetry.space_group_name_H-M   'P 1'
#
loop_
_entity.id
_entity.type
_entity.pdbx_description
1 polymer ?
#
loop_
_entity_poly.entity_id
_entity_poly.type
_entity_poly.pdbx_seq_one_letter_code
_entity_poly.pdbx_strand_id
1 'polypeptide(L)'
;LPIIESKEGPNVLDIRKLYQETGLFTFDPGFTSTASCESRITYIDGNKGVLRHRGYNIHDLASKSDFLEVCYLLLHGELPSPTDKNKFNEVITNHTMLHEQLVYLYRGFRRDAHPMAIMVGVVGALSAFYHDSTDFSDLNQRMIACHRLIAKIPTIGAMAYKYSIGQPFVYPRNDLSYAENFLYMTFSVPSEDYKVSPKIVKAMDRFF
;
A
#
# COMPACT_ATOMS: atom_id res chain seq x y z
N LEU A 1 22.87 26.68 -15.11
CA LEU A 1 22.22 25.50 -14.53
C LEU A 1 21.23 24.92 -15.56
N PRO A 2 21.27 23.63 -15.85
CA PRO A 2 20.36 22.98 -16.78
C PRO A 2 18.91 23.05 -16.30
N ILE A 3 17.96 23.12 -17.25
CA ILE A 3 16.54 23.00 -16.98
C ILE A 3 16.10 21.58 -17.36
N ILE A 4 15.41 20.91 -16.47
CA ILE A 4 14.75 19.63 -16.72
C ILE A 4 13.28 19.95 -17.02
N GLU A 5 12.83 19.58 -18.21
CA GLU A 5 11.44 19.73 -18.62
C GLU A 5 10.59 18.60 -18.06
N SER A 6 9.51 18.96 -17.37
CA SER A 6 8.54 18.01 -16.85
C SER A 6 7.44 17.76 -17.91
N LYS A 7 6.99 16.50 -18.03
CA LYS A 7 5.82 16.18 -18.87
C LYS A 7 4.53 16.74 -18.27
N GLU A 8 4.45 16.73 -16.95
CA GLU A 8 3.36 17.31 -16.16
C GLU A 8 3.98 18.03 -14.95
N GLY A 9 3.46 19.20 -14.60
CA GLY A 9 4.00 20.03 -13.54
C GLY A 9 5.02 21.10 -14.01
N PRO A 10 5.63 21.85 -13.09
CA PRO A 10 6.61 22.89 -13.41
C PRO A 10 7.94 22.30 -13.88
N ASN A 11 8.63 23.02 -14.78
CA ASN A 11 10.01 22.73 -15.11
C ASN A 11 10.91 23.02 -13.91
N VAL A 12 12.03 22.28 -13.76
CA VAL A 12 12.92 22.40 -12.62
C VAL A 12 14.34 22.73 -13.05
N LEU A 13 15.07 23.46 -12.17
CA LEU A 13 16.49 23.71 -12.32
C LEU A 13 17.28 22.53 -11.75
N ASP A 14 18.17 21.95 -12.53
CA ASP A 14 19.10 20.93 -12.04
C ASP A 14 20.25 21.59 -11.28
N ILE A 15 20.21 21.46 -9.96
CA ILE A 15 21.20 22.07 -9.05
C ILE A 15 22.28 21.09 -8.57
N ARG A 16 22.34 19.86 -9.12
CA ARG A 16 23.29 18.83 -8.65
C ARG A 16 24.76 19.27 -8.70
N LYS A 17 25.11 20.14 -9.63
CA LYS A 17 26.46 20.70 -9.77
C LYS A 17 26.65 22.06 -9.14
N LEU A 18 25.61 22.67 -8.56
CA LEU A 18 25.66 24.05 -8.05
C LEU A 18 26.82 24.26 -7.07
N TYR A 19 26.95 23.39 -6.06
CA TYR A 19 28.00 23.51 -5.07
C TYR A 19 29.40 23.38 -5.67
N GLN A 20 29.61 22.44 -6.58
CA GLN A 20 30.88 22.21 -7.24
C GLN A 20 31.32 23.43 -8.08
N GLU A 21 30.37 24.09 -8.73
CA GLU A 21 30.66 25.22 -9.62
C GLU A 21 30.74 26.58 -8.89
N THR A 22 30.01 26.73 -7.78
CA THR A 22 29.84 28.03 -7.14
C THR A 22 30.26 28.09 -5.66
N GLY A 23 30.41 26.95 -4.99
CA GLY A 23 30.61 26.84 -3.54
C GLY A 23 29.35 27.19 -2.72
N LEU A 24 28.18 27.35 -3.36
CA LEU A 24 26.92 27.75 -2.71
C LEU A 24 25.95 26.58 -2.59
N PHE A 25 25.21 26.53 -1.48
CA PHE A 25 24.05 25.66 -1.29
C PHE A 25 22.76 26.45 -1.49
N THR A 26 21.68 25.77 -1.82
CA THR A 26 20.31 26.32 -1.75
C THR A 26 19.79 26.27 -0.32
N PHE A 27 18.93 27.21 0.03
CA PHE A 27 18.21 27.21 1.29
C PHE A 27 16.72 27.30 1.02
N ASP A 28 16.01 26.19 1.21
CA ASP A 28 14.57 26.07 0.99
C ASP A 28 13.98 25.13 2.06
N PRO A 29 13.79 25.62 3.31
CA PRO A 29 13.22 24.82 4.39
C PRO A 29 11.78 24.42 4.06
N GLY A 30 11.51 23.11 4.06
CA GLY A 30 10.21 22.55 3.73
C GLY A 30 9.98 22.25 2.26
N PHE A 31 10.98 22.38 1.40
CA PHE A 31 10.93 22.04 -0.03
C PHE A 31 9.81 22.76 -0.79
N THR A 32 9.56 24.04 -0.48
CA THR A 32 8.47 24.81 -1.09
C THR A 32 8.69 25.12 -2.57
N SER A 33 9.97 25.18 -2.98
CA SER A 33 10.39 25.49 -4.36
C SER A 33 11.43 24.50 -4.90
N THR A 34 11.66 23.39 -4.21
CA THR A 34 12.69 22.40 -4.55
C THR A 34 12.06 21.06 -4.89
N ALA A 35 12.28 20.59 -6.12
CA ALA A 35 11.92 19.24 -6.51
C ALA A 35 12.90 18.24 -5.89
N SER A 36 12.43 17.38 -5.00
CA SER A 36 13.26 16.40 -4.26
C SER A 36 13.48 15.09 -5.02
N CYS A 37 12.60 14.75 -5.95
CA CYS A 37 12.67 13.52 -6.74
C CYS A 37 11.90 13.63 -8.05
N GLU A 38 12.19 12.71 -8.97
CA GLU A 38 11.39 12.45 -10.17
C GLU A 38 10.43 11.29 -9.92
N SER A 39 9.17 11.44 -10.28
CA SER A 39 8.18 10.37 -10.21
C SER A 39 7.52 10.16 -11.58
N ARG A 40 7.38 8.87 -11.96
CA ARG A 40 6.60 8.43 -13.13
C ARG A 40 5.32 7.72 -12.72
N ILE A 41 4.98 7.76 -11.43
CA ILE A 41 3.87 6.97 -10.87
C ILE A 41 2.66 7.86 -10.65
N THR A 42 2.82 8.97 -9.92
CA THR A 42 1.69 9.80 -9.50
C THR A 42 1.92 11.26 -9.86
N TYR A 43 0.89 11.89 -10.41
CA TYR A 43 0.81 13.34 -10.57
C TYR A 43 -0.32 13.89 -9.72
N ILE A 44 -0.04 14.96 -8.96
CA ILE A 44 -1.00 15.64 -8.09
C ILE A 44 -0.93 17.14 -8.37
N ASP A 45 -2.07 17.75 -8.68
CA ASP A 45 -2.26 19.20 -8.69
C ASP A 45 -3.42 19.53 -7.74
N GLY A 46 -3.08 19.88 -6.49
CA GLY A 46 -4.06 20.18 -5.45
C GLY A 46 -4.91 21.40 -5.75
N ASN A 47 -4.36 22.39 -6.47
CA ASN A 47 -5.08 23.61 -6.83
C ASN A 47 -6.18 23.35 -7.88
N LYS A 48 -5.91 22.44 -8.80
CA LYS A 48 -6.86 22.03 -9.85
C LYS A 48 -7.68 20.80 -9.48
N GLY A 49 -7.40 20.14 -8.34
CA GLY A 49 -8.06 18.91 -7.94
C GLY A 49 -7.76 17.74 -8.89
N VAL A 50 -6.55 17.67 -9.44
CA VAL A 50 -6.14 16.62 -10.38
C VAL A 50 -5.26 15.61 -9.66
N LEU A 51 -5.66 14.33 -9.72
CA LEU A 51 -4.85 13.20 -9.29
C LEU A 51 -4.82 12.15 -10.42
N ARG A 52 -3.61 11.74 -10.79
CA ARG A 52 -3.39 10.68 -11.80
C ARG A 52 -2.40 9.65 -11.28
N HIS A 53 -2.67 8.39 -11.57
CA HIS A 53 -1.77 7.27 -11.35
C HIS A 53 -1.36 6.68 -12.70
N ARG A 54 -0.06 6.68 -13.02
CA ARG A 54 0.47 6.23 -14.31
C ARG A 54 -0.23 6.86 -15.53
N GLY A 55 -0.73 8.12 -15.37
CA GLY A 55 -1.49 8.83 -16.39
C GLY A 55 -3.01 8.64 -16.34
N TYR A 56 -3.53 7.63 -15.65
CA TYR A 56 -4.96 7.39 -15.49
C TYR A 56 -5.55 8.33 -14.43
N ASN A 57 -6.72 8.88 -14.72
CA ASN A 57 -7.41 9.77 -13.80
C ASN A 57 -8.00 8.96 -12.64
N ILE A 58 -7.91 9.49 -11.41
CA ILE A 58 -8.45 8.80 -10.22
C ILE A 58 -9.95 8.52 -10.30
N HIS A 59 -10.74 9.39 -10.94
CA HIS A 59 -12.18 9.16 -11.11
C HIS A 59 -12.48 7.94 -11.99
N ASP A 60 -11.68 7.71 -13.03
CA ASP A 60 -11.82 6.54 -13.89
C ASP A 60 -11.42 5.27 -13.15
N LEU A 61 -10.29 5.30 -12.43
CA LEU A 61 -9.83 4.17 -11.63
C LEU A 61 -10.85 3.80 -10.53
N ALA A 62 -11.32 4.75 -9.75
CA ALA A 62 -12.30 4.52 -8.69
C ALA A 62 -13.65 4.01 -9.20
N SER A 63 -14.04 4.32 -10.45
CA SER A 63 -15.32 3.90 -11.01
C SER A 63 -15.26 2.57 -11.77
N LYS A 64 -14.12 2.26 -12.41
CA LYS A 64 -13.98 1.17 -13.39
C LYS A 64 -13.02 0.06 -12.98
N SER A 65 -12.15 0.31 -11.98
CA SER A 65 -11.16 -0.66 -11.48
C SER A 65 -11.44 -1.07 -10.05
N ASP A 66 -10.87 -2.19 -9.61
CA ASP A 66 -10.80 -2.58 -8.21
C ASP A 66 -9.42 -2.21 -7.61
N PHE A 67 -9.30 -2.29 -6.29
CA PHE A 67 -8.07 -1.93 -5.58
C PHE A 67 -6.84 -2.70 -6.08
N LEU A 68 -6.96 -3.99 -6.33
CA LEU A 68 -5.84 -4.81 -6.81
C LEU A 68 -5.42 -4.47 -8.24
N GLU A 69 -6.35 -4.06 -9.11
CA GLU A 69 -6.00 -3.52 -10.43
C GLU A 69 -5.18 -2.24 -10.33
N VAL A 70 -5.51 -1.36 -9.37
CA VAL A 70 -4.73 -0.14 -9.11
C VAL A 70 -3.36 -0.49 -8.53
N CYS A 71 -3.27 -1.44 -7.61
CA CYS A 71 -1.97 -1.95 -7.12
C CYS A 71 -1.10 -2.48 -8.27
N TYR A 72 -1.69 -3.27 -9.17
CA TYR A 72 -0.99 -3.77 -10.34
C TYR A 72 -0.50 -2.62 -11.24
N LEU A 73 -1.37 -1.67 -11.54
CA LEU A 73 -1.03 -0.48 -12.34
C LEU A 73 0.17 0.28 -11.75
N LEU A 74 0.18 0.51 -10.44
CA LEU A 74 1.27 1.23 -9.78
C LEU A 74 2.59 0.47 -9.85
N LEU A 75 2.56 -0.86 -9.70
CA LEU A 75 3.76 -1.71 -9.74
C LEU A 75 4.29 -1.92 -11.15
N HIS A 76 3.41 -2.16 -12.13
CA HIS A 76 3.79 -2.59 -13.48
C HIS A 76 3.69 -1.48 -14.53
N GLY A 77 2.98 -0.40 -14.26
CA GLY A 77 2.89 0.78 -15.14
C GLY A 77 1.69 0.82 -16.07
N GLU A 78 1.00 -0.31 -16.25
CA GLU A 78 -0.20 -0.46 -17.09
C GLU A 78 -1.26 -1.28 -16.36
N LEU A 79 -2.53 -1.10 -16.72
CA LEU A 79 -3.62 -1.92 -16.19
C LEU A 79 -3.45 -3.39 -16.62
N PRO A 80 -3.81 -4.35 -15.75
CA PRO A 80 -3.63 -5.76 -16.06
C PRO A 80 -4.56 -6.24 -17.18
N SER A 81 -4.06 -7.16 -18.01
CA SER A 81 -4.95 -7.99 -18.82
C SER A 81 -5.79 -8.90 -17.91
N PRO A 82 -6.94 -9.46 -18.39
CA PRO A 82 -7.71 -10.41 -17.59
C PRO A 82 -6.89 -11.58 -17.04
N THR A 83 -5.94 -12.06 -17.82
CA THR A 83 -5.04 -13.16 -17.41
C THR A 83 -4.07 -12.70 -16.32
N ASP A 84 -3.48 -11.52 -16.44
CA ASP A 84 -2.54 -11.00 -15.46
C ASP A 84 -3.25 -10.60 -14.16
N LYS A 85 -4.47 -10.05 -14.26
CA LYS A 85 -5.33 -9.80 -13.11
C LYS A 85 -5.58 -11.07 -12.30
N ASN A 86 -5.95 -12.17 -12.96
CA ASN A 86 -6.19 -13.44 -12.28
C ASN A 86 -4.93 -13.96 -11.58
N LYS A 87 -3.78 -13.92 -12.26
CA LYS A 87 -2.49 -14.33 -11.67
C LYS A 87 -2.11 -13.46 -10.47
N PHE A 88 -2.26 -12.14 -10.60
CA PHE A 88 -1.96 -11.21 -9.53
C PHE A 88 -2.86 -11.44 -8.32
N ASN A 89 -4.17 -11.58 -8.53
CA ASN A 89 -5.13 -11.88 -7.48
C ASN A 89 -4.79 -13.20 -6.77
N GLU A 90 -4.42 -14.25 -7.51
CA GLU A 90 -3.99 -15.53 -6.94
C GLU A 90 -2.74 -15.37 -6.06
N VAL A 91 -1.74 -14.64 -6.53
CA VAL A 91 -0.53 -14.36 -5.75
C VAL A 91 -0.88 -13.62 -4.45
N ILE A 92 -1.69 -12.55 -4.52
CA ILE A 92 -2.08 -11.79 -3.33
C ILE A 92 -2.88 -12.66 -2.36
N THR A 93 -3.87 -13.40 -2.85
CA THR A 93 -4.73 -14.27 -2.03
C THR A 93 -3.91 -15.32 -1.28
N ASN A 94 -2.93 -15.93 -1.92
CA ASN A 94 -2.09 -16.96 -1.31
C ASN A 94 -1.06 -16.42 -0.31
N HIS A 95 -0.93 -15.09 -0.16
CA HIS A 95 0.02 -14.45 0.77
C HIS A 95 -0.65 -13.72 1.94
N THR A 96 -1.96 -13.81 2.11
CA THR A 96 -2.73 -13.08 3.13
C THR A 96 -2.45 -13.54 4.56
N MET A 97 -2.13 -14.82 4.77
CA MET A 97 -1.83 -15.38 6.10
C MET A 97 -0.57 -14.78 6.70
N LEU A 98 -0.63 -14.47 7.98
CA LEU A 98 0.54 -14.10 8.79
C LEU A 98 1.20 -15.34 9.39
N HIS A 99 2.49 -15.22 9.69
CA HIS A 99 3.16 -16.24 10.50
C HIS A 99 2.55 -16.29 11.90
N GLU A 100 2.21 -17.47 12.39
CA GLU A 100 1.46 -17.64 13.66
C GLU A 100 2.18 -17.02 14.87
N GLN A 101 3.50 -17.01 14.88
CA GLN A 101 4.25 -16.36 15.96
C GLN A 101 4.02 -14.85 16.05
N LEU A 102 3.56 -14.16 15.00
CA LEU A 102 3.20 -12.76 15.08
C LEU A 102 2.03 -12.49 16.04
N VAL A 103 1.19 -13.47 16.31
CA VAL A 103 0.13 -13.39 17.33
C VAL A 103 0.70 -13.04 18.71
N TYR A 104 1.88 -13.57 19.05
CA TYR A 104 2.54 -13.24 20.32
C TYR A 104 3.03 -11.79 20.36
N LEU A 105 3.45 -11.25 19.24
CA LEU A 105 3.83 -9.83 19.15
C LEU A 105 2.65 -8.91 19.45
N TYR A 106 1.45 -9.22 18.95
CA TYR A 106 0.23 -8.45 19.31
C TYR A 106 -0.02 -8.45 20.81
N ARG A 107 0.19 -9.57 21.48
CA ARG A 107 0.00 -9.68 22.94
C ARG A 107 1.00 -8.86 23.74
N GLY A 108 2.10 -8.44 23.15
CA GLY A 108 3.10 -7.55 23.75
C GLY A 108 2.70 -6.09 23.76
N PHE A 109 1.73 -5.68 22.93
CA PHE A 109 1.23 -4.30 22.93
C PHE A 109 0.20 -4.09 24.05
N ARG A 110 0.08 -2.85 24.50
CA ARG A 110 -1.04 -2.44 25.36
C ARG A 110 -2.34 -2.47 24.55
N ARG A 111 -3.45 -2.83 25.19
CA ARG A 111 -4.76 -2.89 24.51
C ARG A 111 -5.26 -1.53 24.03
N ASP A 112 -4.87 -0.46 24.72
CA ASP A 112 -5.17 0.92 24.38
C ASP A 112 -4.16 1.55 23.39
N ALA A 113 -3.22 0.76 22.85
CA ALA A 113 -2.30 1.23 21.83
C ALA A 113 -3.05 1.60 20.54
N HIS A 114 -2.65 2.71 19.93
CA HIS A 114 -3.22 3.15 18.67
C HIS A 114 -2.98 2.09 17.58
N PRO A 115 -4.01 1.68 16.78
CA PRO A 115 -3.86 0.63 15.78
C PRO A 115 -2.70 0.87 14.80
N MET A 116 -2.45 2.13 14.43
CA MET A 116 -1.32 2.45 13.54
C MET A 116 0.04 2.17 14.18
N ALA A 117 0.19 2.36 15.50
CA ALA A 117 1.42 2.01 16.21
C ALA A 117 1.66 0.49 16.21
N ILE A 118 0.58 -0.28 16.39
CA ILE A 118 0.62 -1.75 16.28
C ILE A 118 1.02 -2.15 14.86
N MET A 119 0.38 -1.56 13.83
CA MET A 119 0.69 -1.85 12.43
C MET A 119 2.17 -1.57 12.10
N VAL A 120 2.71 -0.43 12.53
CA VAL A 120 4.14 -0.09 12.33
C VAL A 120 5.04 -1.17 12.93
N GLY A 121 4.77 -1.59 14.17
CA GLY A 121 5.55 -2.63 14.85
C GLY A 121 5.47 -3.98 14.13
N VAL A 122 4.27 -4.41 13.74
CA VAL A 122 4.05 -5.71 13.08
C VAL A 122 4.61 -5.73 11.66
N VAL A 123 4.44 -4.65 10.88
CA VAL A 123 5.04 -4.55 9.54
C VAL A 123 6.56 -4.60 9.61
N GLY A 124 7.17 -3.87 10.56
CA GLY A 124 8.62 -3.95 10.78
C GLY A 124 9.09 -5.36 11.14
N ALA A 125 8.32 -6.08 11.96
CA ALA A 125 8.63 -7.45 12.36
C ALA A 125 8.55 -8.47 11.21
N LEU A 126 7.83 -8.18 10.10
CA LEU A 126 7.76 -9.11 8.95
C LEU A 126 9.14 -9.46 8.40
N SER A 127 10.11 -8.54 8.46
CA SER A 127 11.48 -8.78 8.01
C SER A 127 12.18 -9.92 8.77
N ALA A 128 11.78 -10.18 10.01
CA ALA A 128 12.30 -11.28 10.82
C ALA A 128 11.70 -12.65 10.46
N PHE A 129 10.64 -12.69 9.65
CA PHE A 129 9.93 -13.92 9.27
C PHE A 129 10.08 -14.26 7.78
N TYR A 130 10.45 -13.28 6.94
CA TYR A 130 10.48 -13.42 5.48
C TYR A 130 11.83 -12.95 4.93
N HIS A 131 12.88 -13.78 5.10
CA HIS A 131 14.26 -13.45 4.73
C HIS A 131 14.50 -13.42 3.21
N ASP A 132 13.62 -14.01 2.42
CA ASP A 132 13.66 -14.05 0.94
C ASP A 132 13.15 -12.77 0.26
N SER A 133 12.90 -11.73 1.01
CA SER A 133 12.37 -10.45 0.52
C SER A 133 12.95 -9.25 1.26
N THR A 134 14.20 -9.36 1.72
CA THR A 134 14.90 -8.30 2.49
C THR A 134 15.94 -7.54 1.68
N ASP A 135 16.42 -8.08 0.57
CA ASP A 135 17.33 -7.38 -0.33
C ASP A 135 16.54 -6.56 -1.36
N PHE A 136 16.44 -5.25 -1.12
CA PHE A 136 15.75 -4.31 -2.01
C PHE A 136 16.54 -3.96 -3.29
N SER A 137 17.81 -4.34 -3.40
CA SER A 137 18.58 -4.18 -4.63
C SER A 137 18.23 -5.28 -5.64
N ASP A 138 17.78 -6.46 -5.19
CA ASP A 138 17.24 -7.52 -6.02
C ASP A 138 15.78 -7.20 -6.40
N LEU A 139 15.52 -7.08 -7.72
CA LEU A 139 14.19 -6.78 -8.26
C LEU A 139 13.14 -7.83 -7.89
N ASN A 140 13.52 -9.11 -7.86
CA ASN A 140 12.61 -10.21 -7.53
C ASN A 140 12.22 -10.17 -6.06
N GLN A 141 13.18 -10.01 -5.15
CA GLN A 141 12.92 -9.90 -3.73
C GLN A 141 12.08 -8.67 -3.42
N ARG A 142 12.36 -7.54 -4.07
CA ARG A 142 11.56 -6.32 -3.94
C ARG A 142 10.12 -6.54 -4.39
N MET A 143 9.89 -7.24 -5.50
CA MET A 143 8.53 -7.56 -5.97
C MET A 143 7.80 -8.50 -5.01
N ILE A 144 8.50 -9.52 -4.49
CA ILE A 144 7.95 -10.41 -3.45
C ILE A 144 7.56 -9.62 -2.20
N ALA A 145 8.40 -8.68 -1.76
CA ALA A 145 8.10 -7.80 -0.64
C ALA A 145 6.84 -6.96 -0.88
N CYS A 146 6.70 -6.37 -2.08
CA CYS A 146 5.49 -5.62 -2.46
C CYS A 146 4.23 -6.49 -2.40
N HIS A 147 4.26 -7.67 -3.01
CA HIS A 147 3.11 -8.59 -2.99
C HIS A 147 2.73 -9.00 -1.56
N ARG A 148 3.71 -9.33 -0.73
CA ARG A 148 3.48 -9.70 0.68
C ARG A 148 2.92 -8.55 1.49
N LEU A 149 3.41 -7.34 1.32
CA LEU A 149 2.88 -6.17 2.02
C LEU A 149 1.44 -5.90 1.62
N ILE A 150 1.13 -5.86 0.32
CA ILE A 150 -0.25 -5.70 -0.17
C ILE A 150 -1.15 -6.77 0.44
N ALA A 151 -0.74 -8.04 0.39
CA ALA A 151 -1.54 -9.16 0.86
C ALA A 151 -1.77 -9.16 2.37
N LYS A 152 -0.76 -8.78 3.17
CA LYS A 152 -0.78 -8.95 4.63
C LYS A 152 -1.31 -7.74 5.40
N ILE A 153 -1.26 -6.55 4.83
CA ILE A 153 -1.72 -5.32 5.50
C ILE A 153 -3.18 -5.42 5.98
N PRO A 154 -4.15 -5.92 5.20
CA PRO A 154 -5.52 -6.11 5.70
C PRO A 154 -5.62 -7.05 6.89
N THR A 155 -4.88 -8.15 6.87
CA THR A 155 -4.85 -9.10 7.99
C THR A 155 -4.22 -8.47 9.23
N ILE A 156 -3.13 -7.72 9.06
CA ILE A 156 -2.48 -6.98 10.15
C ILE A 156 -3.44 -5.96 10.77
N GLY A 157 -4.13 -5.18 9.94
CA GLY A 157 -5.08 -4.17 10.40
C GLY A 157 -6.28 -4.78 11.12
N ALA A 158 -6.87 -5.84 10.56
CA ALA A 158 -7.97 -6.56 11.19
C ALA A 158 -7.58 -7.16 12.54
N MET A 159 -6.40 -7.78 12.63
CA MET A 159 -5.90 -8.32 13.91
C MET A 159 -5.61 -7.22 14.93
N ALA A 160 -5.08 -6.05 14.51
CA ALA A 160 -4.87 -4.92 15.40
C ALA A 160 -6.20 -4.42 16.00
N TYR A 161 -7.23 -4.31 15.16
CA TYR A 161 -8.57 -3.95 15.62
C TYR A 161 -9.15 -4.99 16.59
N LYS A 162 -9.13 -6.28 16.22
CA LYS A 162 -9.61 -7.37 17.07
C LYS A 162 -8.91 -7.40 18.42
N TYR A 163 -7.60 -7.16 18.43
CA TYR A 163 -6.82 -7.08 19.67
C TYR A 163 -7.28 -5.93 20.56
N SER A 164 -7.50 -4.75 20.00
CA SER A 164 -7.91 -3.55 20.76
C SER A 164 -9.27 -3.72 21.45
N ILE A 165 -10.21 -4.42 20.82
CA ILE A 165 -11.55 -4.67 21.37
C ILE A 165 -11.64 -5.98 22.17
N GLY A 166 -10.54 -6.74 22.28
CA GLY A 166 -10.50 -7.98 23.06
C GLY A 166 -11.21 -9.16 22.44
N GLN A 167 -11.43 -9.16 21.13
CA GLN A 167 -12.01 -10.27 20.38
C GLN A 167 -10.93 -11.23 19.84
N PRO A 168 -11.29 -12.51 19.58
CA PRO A 168 -10.38 -13.45 18.95
C PRO A 168 -10.02 -13.02 17.53
N PHE A 169 -8.80 -13.36 17.09
CA PHE A 169 -8.39 -13.15 15.71
C PHE A 169 -9.17 -14.03 14.75
N VAL A 170 -9.50 -13.47 13.61
CA VAL A 170 -10.13 -14.16 12.49
C VAL A 170 -9.13 -14.23 11.35
N TYR A 171 -8.97 -15.43 10.79
CA TYR A 171 -8.02 -15.68 9.73
C TYR A 171 -8.62 -15.38 8.36
N PRO A 172 -7.79 -15.02 7.36
CA PRO A 172 -8.25 -14.76 6.01
C PRO A 172 -8.80 -16.03 5.33
N ARG A 173 -9.69 -15.83 4.38
CA ARG A 173 -10.30 -16.85 3.55
C ARG A 173 -9.95 -16.61 2.07
N ASN A 174 -9.56 -17.66 1.36
CA ASN A 174 -9.13 -17.55 -0.04
C ASN A 174 -10.29 -17.45 -1.03
N ASP A 175 -11.52 -17.73 -0.59
CA ASP A 175 -12.75 -17.63 -1.39
C ASP A 175 -13.37 -16.23 -1.40
N LEU A 176 -12.86 -15.30 -0.60
CA LEU A 176 -13.35 -13.92 -0.50
C LEU A 176 -12.46 -12.95 -1.32
N SER A 177 -13.09 -11.91 -1.85
CA SER A 177 -12.33 -10.81 -2.48
C SER A 177 -11.50 -10.04 -1.45
N TYR A 178 -10.55 -9.22 -1.90
CA TYR A 178 -9.63 -8.49 -1.04
C TYR A 178 -10.36 -7.63 0.01
N ALA A 179 -11.29 -6.78 -0.43
CA ALA A 179 -12.07 -5.93 0.46
C ALA A 179 -13.05 -6.72 1.34
N GLU A 180 -13.67 -7.76 0.77
CA GLU A 180 -14.56 -8.65 1.51
C GLU A 180 -13.84 -9.39 2.63
N ASN A 181 -12.65 -9.89 2.34
CA ASN A 181 -11.80 -10.60 3.30
C ASN A 181 -11.38 -9.68 4.47
N PHE A 182 -11.01 -8.43 4.18
CA PHE A 182 -10.72 -7.44 5.23
C PHE A 182 -11.93 -7.21 6.13
N LEU A 183 -13.13 -7.00 5.56
CA LEU A 183 -14.35 -6.79 6.32
C LEU A 183 -14.73 -8.04 7.14
N TYR A 184 -14.58 -9.23 6.54
CA TYR A 184 -14.80 -10.50 7.21
C TYR A 184 -13.89 -10.65 8.42
N MET A 185 -12.58 -10.49 8.27
CA MET A 185 -11.62 -10.60 9.37
C MET A 185 -11.85 -9.56 10.47
N THR A 186 -12.31 -8.37 10.09
CA THR A 186 -12.51 -7.25 11.02
C THR A 186 -13.77 -7.43 11.86
N PHE A 187 -14.88 -7.86 11.25
CA PHE A 187 -16.19 -7.79 11.91
C PHE A 187 -16.81 -9.15 12.26
N SER A 188 -16.39 -10.26 11.64
CA SER A 188 -16.93 -11.57 12.02
C SER A 188 -16.49 -12.00 13.41
N VAL A 189 -17.30 -12.81 14.05
CA VAL A 189 -17.02 -13.45 15.34
C VAL A 189 -17.27 -14.95 15.23
N PRO A 190 -16.54 -15.81 15.97
CA PRO A 190 -16.68 -17.27 15.87
C PRO A 190 -18.06 -17.80 16.30
N SER A 191 -18.86 -17.00 17.02
CA SER A 191 -20.14 -17.40 17.59
C SER A 191 -21.31 -17.34 16.62
N GLU A 192 -21.14 -16.71 15.46
CA GLU A 192 -22.22 -16.56 14.48
C GLU A 192 -21.70 -16.48 13.04
N ASP A 193 -22.56 -16.84 12.07
CA ASP A 193 -22.25 -16.68 10.65
C ASP A 193 -22.28 -15.21 10.26
N TYR A 194 -21.19 -14.73 9.68
CA TYR A 194 -21.07 -13.37 9.18
C TYR A 194 -20.99 -13.35 7.65
N LYS A 195 -21.95 -12.66 7.02
CA LYS A 195 -21.94 -12.41 5.58
C LYS A 195 -21.76 -10.93 5.31
N VAL A 196 -20.71 -10.61 4.56
CA VAL A 196 -20.42 -9.21 4.21
C VAL A 196 -21.43 -8.71 3.18
N SER A 197 -21.99 -7.52 3.40
CA SER A 197 -22.89 -6.90 2.43
C SER A 197 -22.12 -6.50 1.16
N PRO A 198 -22.57 -6.93 -0.05
CA PRO A 198 -21.90 -6.56 -1.31
C PRO A 198 -21.80 -5.04 -1.53
N LYS A 199 -22.74 -4.26 -0.99
CA LYS A 199 -22.70 -2.80 -1.05
C LYS A 199 -21.53 -2.23 -0.23
N ILE A 200 -21.28 -2.81 0.96
CA ILE A 200 -20.18 -2.39 1.84
C ILE A 200 -18.85 -2.83 1.24
N VAL A 201 -18.77 -4.05 0.66
CA VAL A 201 -17.58 -4.53 -0.06
C VAL A 201 -17.19 -3.54 -1.16
N LYS A 202 -18.15 -3.17 -2.02
CA LYS A 202 -17.92 -2.22 -3.12
C LYS A 202 -17.50 -0.82 -2.63
N ALA A 203 -18.08 -0.37 -1.53
CA ALA A 203 -17.71 0.91 -0.92
C ALA A 203 -16.28 0.86 -0.36
N MET A 204 -15.93 -0.22 0.34
CA MET A 204 -14.60 -0.42 0.91
C MET A 204 -13.51 -0.55 -0.17
N ASP A 205 -13.78 -1.29 -1.23
CA ASP A 205 -12.85 -1.45 -2.35
C ASP A 205 -12.52 -0.11 -3.04
N ARG A 206 -13.50 0.79 -3.12
CA ARG A 206 -13.28 2.16 -3.63
C ARG A 206 -12.61 3.10 -2.64
N PHE A 207 -12.69 2.79 -1.37
CA PHE A 207 -12.10 3.59 -0.31
C PHE A 207 -10.61 3.28 -0.12
N PHE A 208 -10.20 2.05 -0.38
CA PHE A 208 -8.78 1.68 -0.44
C PHE A 208 -8.05 2.41 -1.58
#